data_8fdb96cab736c22f453c8485dff9a4ac
#
_entry.id   8fdb96cab736c22f453c8485dff9a4ac
#
_cell.length_a   1.000
_cell.length_b   1.000
_cell.length_c   1.000
_cell.angle_alpha   90.00
_cell.angle_beta   90.00
_cell.angle_gamma   90.00
#
_symmetry.space_group_name_H-M   'P 1'
#
loop_
_entity.id
_entity.type
_entity.pdbx_description
1 polymer ?
#
loop_
_entity_poly.entity_id
_entity_poly.type
_entity_poly.pdbx_seq_one_letter_code
_entity_poly.pdbx_strand_id
1 'polypeptide(L)'
;MKKTNAMRLLDAAGVKYEEFEYDASLGISGTDVARTLNEDVNMVFKTLVTETNKGEHFVFIVPVAMELDLKKAAKAAGAKKVDMLKQRDLLPLTGYVHGGCSPIGMKTKLKTFIDASAMDKEYIYVSGGKVGLQIKLSPAYLVKLTDATAIDIVKSAVLQ
;
A
#
# COMPACT_ATOMS: atom_id res chain seq x y z
N MET A 1 -12.47 -13.30 -14.18
CA MET A 1 -12.51 -12.53 -12.93
C MET A 1 -13.00 -11.11 -13.18
N LYS A 2 -13.84 -10.61 -12.31
CA LYS A 2 -14.32 -9.23 -12.40
C LYS A 2 -13.18 -8.28 -11.99
N LYS A 3 -12.89 -7.27 -12.81
CA LYS A 3 -11.84 -6.31 -12.52
C LYS A 3 -12.19 -5.43 -11.31
N THR A 4 -11.18 -5.19 -10.46
CA THR A 4 -11.31 -4.25 -9.35
C THR A 4 -11.22 -2.80 -9.86
N ASN A 5 -11.58 -1.86 -9.02
CA ASN A 5 -11.44 -0.45 -9.36
C ASN A 5 -9.98 -0.07 -9.63
N ALA A 6 -9.05 -0.64 -8.86
CA ALA A 6 -7.61 -0.43 -9.09
C ALA A 6 -7.20 -0.88 -10.49
N MET A 7 -7.65 -2.06 -10.91
CA MET A 7 -7.32 -2.60 -12.23
C MET A 7 -7.93 -1.77 -13.36
N ARG A 8 -9.15 -1.27 -13.18
CA ARG A 8 -9.79 -0.39 -14.16
C ARG A 8 -9.01 0.90 -14.35
N LEU A 9 -8.51 1.48 -13.27
CA LEU A 9 -7.72 2.71 -13.36
C LEU A 9 -6.37 2.47 -14.01
N LEU A 10 -5.73 1.35 -13.73
CA LEU A 10 -4.48 0.98 -14.39
C LEU A 10 -4.68 0.81 -15.90
N ASP A 11 -5.74 0.11 -16.28
CA ASP A 11 -6.09 -0.09 -17.70
C ASP A 11 -6.35 1.25 -18.39
N ALA A 12 -7.13 2.12 -17.75
CA ALA A 12 -7.47 3.44 -18.31
C ALA A 12 -6.23 4.33 -18.47
N ALA A 13 -5.25 4.18 -17.57
CA ALA A 13 -4.01 4.94 -17.64
C ALA A 13 -2.97 4.31 -18.58
N GLY A 14 -3.25 3.14 -19.15
CA GLY A 14 -2.32 2.44 -20.02
C GLY A 14 -1.09 1.89 -19.29
N VAL A 15 -1.20 1.68 -17.98
CA VAL A 15 -0.08 1.18 -17.16
C VAL A 15 -0.01 -0.34 -17.25
N LYS A 16 1.18 -0.85 -17.54
CA LYS A 16 1.42 -2.29 -17.56
C LYS A 16 1.49 -2.82 -16.14
N TYR A 17 0.78 -3.91 -15.89
CA TYR A 17 0.83 -4.61 -14.62
C TYR A 17 0.53 -6.09 -14.84
N GLU A 18 0.92 -6.91 -13.88
CA GLU A 18 0.58 -8.33 -13.87
C GLU A 18 -0.28 -8.60 -12.63
N GLU A 19 -1.28 -9.45 -12.77
CA GLU A 19 -2.15 -9.82 -11.66
C GLU A 19 -1.81 -11.22 -11.17
N PHE A 20 -1.87 -11.39 -9.83
CA PHE A 20 -1.59 -12.66 -9.18
C PHE A 20 -2.68 -12.94 -8.16
N GLU A 21 -3.37 -14.05 -8.34
CA GLU A 21 -4.33 -14.53 -7.34
C GLU A 21 -3.60 -15.46 -6.38
N TYR A 22 -3.99 -15.43 -5.11
CA TYR A 22 -3.45 -16.31 -4.10
C TYR A 22 -4.56 -16.78 -3.17
N ASP A 23 -4.33 -17.94 -2.54
CA ASP A 23 -5.30 -18.52 -1.61
C ASP A 23 -5.18 -17.79 -0.26
N ALA A 24 -6.17 -16.95 0.05
CA ALA A 24 -6.19 -16.17 1.28
C ALA A 24 -6.33 -17.05 2.54
N SER A 25 -6.77 -18.30 2.40
CA SER A 25 -6.83 -19.24 3.52
C SER A 25 -5.44 -19.61 4.05
N LEU A 26 -4.38 -19.38 3.26
CA LEU A 26 -2.99 -19.62 3.67
C LEU A 26 -2.39 -18.46 4.46
N GLY A 27 -3.18 -17.42 4.72
CA GLY A 27 -2.79 -16.23 5.45
C GLY A 27 -2.93 -14.97 4.61
N ILE A 28 -3.27 -13.86 5.27
CA ILE A 28 -3.49 -12.56 4.61
C ILE A 28 -2.47 -11.50 5.03
N SER A 29 -1.55 -11.81 5.97
CA SER A 29 -0.47 -10.89 6.31
C SER A 29 0.42 -10.69 5.07
N GLY A 30 1.08 -9.54 4.97
CA GLY A 30 1.95 -9.26 3.83
C GLY A 30 3.06 -10.28 3.66
N THR A 31 3.63 -10.80 4.77
CA THR A 31 4.67 -11.83 4.70
C THR A 31 4.11 -13.17 4.25
N ASP A 32 2.89 -13.52 4.65
CA ASP A 32 2.19 -14.72 4.15
C ASP A 32 1.95 -14.62 2.65
N VAL A 33 1.53 -13.45 2.17
CA VAL A 33 1.30 -13.19 0.75
C VAL A 33 2.59 -13.37 -0.04
N ALA A 34 3.70 -12.81 0.42
CA ALA A 34 4.99 -12.94 -0.25
C ALA A 34 5.41 -14.41 -0.35
N ARG A 35 5.22 -15.17 0.73
CA ARG A 35 5.54 -16.60 0.75
C ARG A 35 4.68 -17.38 -0.25
N THR A 36 3.39 -17.11 -0.27
CA THR A 36 2.44 -17.79 -1.16
C THR A 36 2.76 -17.50 -2.62
N LEU A 37 3.19 -16.27 -2.94
CA LEU A 37 3.60 -15.88 -4.29
C LEU A 37 5.02 -16.36 -4.63
N ASN A 38 5.73 -16.96 -3.68
CA ASN A 38 7.15 -17.34 -3.83
C ASN A 38 8.01 -16.16 -4.26
N GLU A 39 7.78 -14.99 -3.63
CA GLU A 39 8.46 -13.75 -3.95
C GLU A 39 9.26 -13.25 -2.75
N ASP A 40 10.33 -12.48 -3.02
CA ASP A 40 11.10 -11.81 -1.99
C ASP A 40 10.18 -10.86 -1.22
N VAL A 41 10.16 -10.99 0.09
CA VAL A 41 9.33 -10.18 0.98
C VAL A 41 9.59 -8.69 0.80
N ASN A 42 10.80 -8.30 0.40
CA ASN A 42 11.16 -6.90 0.18
C ASN A 42 10.51 -6.29 -1.07
N MET A 43 9.93 -7.11 -1.93
CA MET A 43 9.24 -6.67 -3.14
C MET A 43 7.75 -6.46 -2.91
N VAL A 44 7.23 -6.89 -1.76
CA VAL A 44 5.80 -6.82 -1.45
C VAL A 44 5.56 -5.66 -0.49
N PHE A 45 4.65 -4.78 -0.86
CA PHE A 45 4.31 -3.57 -0.10
C PHE A 45 2.87 -3.64 0.39
N LYS A 46 2.64 -3.05 1.55
CA LYS A 46 1.30 -2.93 2.14
C LYS A 46 0.87 -1.47 2.13
N THR A 47 -0.43 -1.24 2.04
CA THR A 47 -1.03 0.09 1.99
C THR A 47 -1.71 0.35 3.33
N LEU A 48 -1.22 1.34 4.05
CA LEU A 48 -1.69 1.71 5.38
C LEU A 48 -2.37 3.06 5.33
N VAL A 49 -3.55 3.17 5.93
CA VAL A 49 -4.28 4.42 6.03
C VAL A 49 -4.21 4.91 7.47
N THR A 50 -3.92 6.19 7.63
CA THR A 50 -3.73 6.82 8.92
C THR A 50 -4.68 7.98 9.12
N GLU A 51 -4.82 8.39 10.38
CA GLU A 51 -5.63 9.53 10.77
C GLU A 51 -4.80 10.44 11.66
N THR A 52 -4.85 11.75 11.40
CA THR A 52 -4.18 12.73 12.24
C THR A 52 -5.06 13.12 13.43
N ASN A 53 -4.46 13.83 14.39
CA ASN A 53 -5.20 14.38 15.53
C ASN A 53 -6.25 15.42 15.14
N LYS A 54 -6.24 15.87 13.88
CA LYS A 54 -7.24 16.81 13.32
C LYS A 54 -8.24 16.12 12.41
N GLY A 55 -8.23 14.79 12.33
CA GLY A 55 -9.15 14.03 11.50
C GLY A 55 -8.79 13.98 10.01
N GLU A 56 -7.59 14.39 9.64
CA GLU A 56 -7.08 14.28 8.27
C GLU A 56 -6.57 12.86 8.03
N HIS A 57 -6.61 12.40 6.78
CA HIS A 57 -6.20 11.04 6.42
C HIS A 57 -5.07 11.05 5.41
N PHE A 58 -4.13 10.13 5.60
CA PHE A 58 -2.97 9.96 4.72
C PHE A 58 -2.73 8.47 4.47
N VAL A 59 -2.18 8.18 3.30
CA VAL A 59 -1.85 6.79 2.90
C VAL A 59 -0.35 6.62 2.88
N PHE A 60 0.12 5.51 3.45
CA PHE A 60 1.54 5.15 3.46
C PHE A 60 1.72 3.75 2.89
N ILE A 61 2.58 3.64 1.89
CA ILE A 61 2.91 2.37 1.22
C ILE A 61 4.29 1.95 1.69
N VAL A 62 4.36 0.83 2.43
CA VAL A 62 5.60 0.39 3.07
C VAL A 62 5.86 -1.10 2.80
N PRO A 63 7.13 -1.55 2.84
CA PRO A 63 7.43 -2.98 2.71
C PRO A 63 6.72 -3.78 3.79
N VAL A 64 6.18 -4.94 3.42
CA VAL A 64 5.41 -5.78 4.35
C VAL A 64 6.23 -6.26 5.54
N ALA A 65 7.55 -6.41 5.38
CA ALA A 65 8.45 -6.85 6.45
C ALA A 65 8.86 -5.72 7.39
N MET A 66 8.51 -4.48 7.06
CA MET A 66 8.88 -3.30 7.85
C MET A 66 7.65 -2.71 8.53
N GLU A 67 7.88 -1.92 9.55
CA GLU A 67 6.81 -1.19 10.23
C GLU A 67 6.85 0.29 9.87
N LEU A 68 5.67 0.88 9.69
CA LEU A 68 5.55 2.33 9.54
C LEU A 68 6.02 3.01 10.82
N ASP A 69 6.94 3.97 10.68
CA ASP A 69 7.35 4.82 11.78
C ASP A 69 6.36 5.99 11.88
N LEU A 70 5.53 5.98 12.91
CA LEU A 70 4.47 6.99 13.05
C LEU A 70 5.01 8.41 13.22
N LYS A 71 6.21 8.57 13.75
CA LYS A 71 6.86 9.90 13.86
C LYS A 71 7.32 10.39 12.50
N LYS A 72 7.94 9.52 11.71
CA LYS A 72 8.33 9.85 10.33
C LYS A 72 7.11 10.14 9.47
N ALA A 73 6.04 9.36 9.64
CA ALA A 73 4.78 9.56 8.94
C ALA A 73 4.17 10.92 9.27
N ALA A 74 4.11 11.28 10.54
CA ALA A 74 3.59 12.58 10.96
C ALA A 74 4.41 13.72 10.36
N LYS A 75 5.73 13.61 10.39
CA LYS A 75 6.62 14.61 9.81
C LYS A 75 6.41 14.75 8.30
N ALA A 76 6.30 13.63 7.58
CA ALA A 76 6.05 13.63 6.14
C ALA A 76 4.71 14.30 5.81
N ALA A 77 3.68 14.03 6.59
CA ALA A 77 2.34 14.57 6.40
C ALA A 77 2.19 16.02 6.88
N GLY A 78 3.20 16.56 7.57
CA GLY A 78 3.10 17.89 8.16
C GLY A 78 2.12 17.93 9.33
N ALA A 79 1.91 16.81 10.00
CA ALA A 79 0.98 16.67 11.11
C ALA A 79 1.73 16.56 12.43
N LYS A 80 1.06 16.90 13.52
CA LYS A 80 1.62 16.78 14.86
C LYS A 80 1.66 15.32 15.30
N LYS A 81 0.62 14.55 14.95
CA LYS A 81 0.49 13.15 15.32
C LYS A 81 -0.36 12.40 14.29
N VAL A 82 0.04 11.17 13.98
CA VAL A 82 -0.76 10.24 13.18
C VAL A 82 -0.89 8.92 13.93
N ASP A 83 -2.04 8.30 13.77
CA ASP A 83 -2.33 6.96 14.28
C ASP A 83 -2.91 6.14 13.14
N MET A 84 -2.85 4.82 13.28
CA MET A 84 -3.50 3.94 12.29
C MET A 84 -5.00 4.17 12.32
N LEU A 85 -5.61 4.24 11.15
CA LEU A 85 -7.06 4.32 11.03
C LEU A 85 -7.70 3.06 11.63
N LYS A 86 -8.82 3.22 12.31
CA LYS A 86 -9.56 2.07 12.82
C LYS A 86 -10.08 1.24 11.65
N GLN A 87 -9.95 -0.09 11.76
CA GLN A 87 -10.32 -1.01 10.69
C GLN A 87 -11.76 -0.78 10.20
N ARG A 88 -12.70 -0.50 11.12
CA ARG A 88 -14.11 -0.25 10.78
C ARG A 88 -14.33 0.97 9.89
N ASP A 89 -13.37 1.92 9.87
CA ASP A 89 -13.46 3.15 9.09
C ASP A 89 -12.83 3.01 7.70
N LEU A 90 -12.13 1.91 7.44
CA LEU A 90 -11.39 1.72 6.20
C LEU A 90 -12.31 1.63 4.98
N LEU A 91 -13.31 0.77 5.04
CA LEU A 91 -14.23 0.58 3.91
C LEU A 91 -15.02 1.83 3.56
N PRO A 92 -15.63 2.56 4.53
CA PRO A 92 -16.33 3.80 4.22
C PRO A 92 -15.42 4.87 3.58
N LEU A 93 -14.18 4.93 4.00
CA LEU A 93 -13.24 5.94 3.51
C LEU A 93 -12.65 5.58 2.16
N THR A 94 -12.22 4.33 1.97
CA THR A 94 -11.42 3.93 0.81
C THR A 94 -12.17 3.10 -0.23
N GLY A 95 -13.24 2.42 0.18
CA GLY A 95 -13.93 1.44 -0.66
C GLY A 95 -13.27 0.06 -0.64
N TYR A 96 -12.20 -0.11 0.13
CA TYR A 96 -11.48 -1.37 0.27
C TYR A 96 -11.54 -1.90 1.69
N VAL A 97 -11.38 -3.21 1.82
CA VAL A 97 -11.37 -3.88 3.14
C VAL A 97 -9.94 -4.17 3.59
N HIS A 98 -9.77 -4.42 4.88
CA HIS A 98 -8.49 -4.85 5.44
C HIS A 98 -8.01 -6.13 4.74
N GLY A 99 -6.74 -6.15 4.37
CA GLY A 99 -6.15 -7.26 3.60
C GLY A 99 -6.34 -7.13 2.09
N GLY A 100 -7.17 -6.20 1.63
CA GLY A 100 -7.42 -5.95 0.21
C GLY A 100 -7.39 -4.47 -0.16
N CYS A 101 -6.75 -3.64 0.67
CA CYS A 101 -6.69 -2.19 0.40
C CYS A 101 -5.59 -1.87 -0.61
N SER A 102 -5.99 -1.43 -1.80
CA SER A 102 -5.06 -0.97 -2.83
C SER A 102 -4.76 0.52 -2.67
N PRO A 103 -3.54 0.96 -3.00
CA PRO A 103 -3.24 2.39 -3.05
C PRO A 103 -3.88 3.08 -4.25
N ILE A 104 -4.38 2.29 -5.20
CA ILE A 104 -4.94 2.78 -6.46
C ILE A 104 -6.46 2.69 -6.40
N GLY A 105 -7.15 3.74 -6.82
CA GLY A 105 -8.60 3.68 -6.98
C GLY A 105 -9.37 3.79 -5.69
N MET A 106 -8.81 4.41 -4.67
CA MET A 106 -9.56 4.70 -3.44
C MET A 106 -10.73 5.61 -3.74
N LYS A 107 -11.84 5.34 -3.06
CA LYS A 107 -13.08 6.11 -3.16
C LYS A 107 -12.86 7.60 -2.86
N THR A 108 -12.00 7.90 -1.87
CA THR A 108 -11.60 9.25 -1.52
C THR A 108 -10.13 9.42 -1.90
N LYS A 109 -9.80 10.48 -2.64
CA LYS A 109 -8.40 10.74 -2.98
C LYS A 109 -7.68 11.26 -1.74
N LEU A 110 -6.66 10.53 -1.29
CA LEU A 110 -5.87 10.88 -0.12
C LEU A 110 -4.41 11.10 -0.52
N LYS A 111 -3.76 12.05 0.15
CA LYS A 111 -2.33 12.26 -0.05
C LYS A 111 -1.59 10.97 0.34
N THR A 112 -0.71 10.52 -0.54
CA THR A 112 -0.04 9.23 -0.44
C THR A 112 1.47 9.40 -0.37
N PHE A 113 2.10 8.62 0.49
CA PHE A 113 3.55 8.53 0.63
C PHE A 113 3.96 7.09 0.39
N ILE A 114 5.11 6.89 -0.25
CA ILE A 114 5.67 5.57 -0.46
C ILE A 114 7.08 5.54 0.12
N ASP A 115 7.42 4.45 0.79
CA ASP A 115 8.76 4.34 1.35
C ASP A 115 9.81 4.42 0.24
N ALA A 116 10.87 5.18 0.50
CA ALA A 116 11.92 5.44 -0.48
C ALA A 116 12.54 4.14 -1.04
N SER A 117 12.53 3.06 -0.26
CA SER A 117 13.08 1.78 -0.68
C SER A 117 12.40 1.19 -1.92
N ALA A 118 11.17 1.63 -2.24
CA ALA A 118 10.47 1.16 -3.44
C ALA A 118 11.13 1.66 -4.73
N MET A 119 11.77 2.82 -4.68
CA MET A 119 12.17 3.55 -5.90
C MET A 119 13.41 2.98 -6.58
N ASP A 120 14.19 2.15 -5.91
CA ASP A 120 15.34 1.48 -6.52
C ASP A 120 15.00 0.08 -7.08
N LYS A 121 13.73 -0.31 -6.98
CA LYS A 121 13.26 -1.61 -7.45
C LYS A 121 12.68 -1.49 -8.85
N GLU A 122 12.85 -2.54 -9.64
CA GLU A 122 12.27 -2.63 -10.98
C GLU A 122 10.75 -2.82 -10.91
N TYR A 123 10.29 -3.57 -9.92
CA TYR A 123 8.87 -3.82 -9.69
C TYR A 123 8.59 -4.02 -8.21
N ILE A 124 7.34 -3.79 -7.84
CA ILE A 124 6.83 -4.10 -6.51
C ILE A 124 5.44 -4.73 -6.64
N TYR A 125 4.99 -5.38 -5.57
CA TYR A 125 3.63 -5.90 -5.47
C TYR A 125 2.84 -5.05 -4.48
N VAL A 126 1.60 -4.75 -4.83
CA VAL A 126 0.63 -4.12 -3.93
C VAL A 126 -0.71 -4.83 -4.06
N SER A 127 -1.61 -4.63 -3.11
CA SER A 127 -2.95 -5.19 -3.23
C SER A 127 -3.64 -4.73 -4.51
N GLY A 128 -4.31 -5.65 -5.16
CA GLY A 128 -5.10 -5.38 -6.36
C GLY A 128 -6.50 -4.86 -6.09
N GLY A 129 -6.89 -4.70 -4.83
CA GLY A 129 -8.20 -4.15 -4.46
C GLY A 129 -9.18 -5.17 -3.89
N LYS A 130 -8.72 -6.37 -3.61
CA LYS A 130 -9.48 -7.37 -2.85
C LYS A 130 -8.52 -8.37 -2.22
N VAL A 131 -8.97 -9.02 -1.15
CA VAL A 131 -8.21 -10.11 -0.53
C VAL A 131 -8.02 -11.21 -1.55
N GLY A 132 -6.80 -11.74 -1.65
CA GLY A 132 -6.47 -12.81 -2.61
C GLY A 132 -5.98 -12.32 -3.96
N LEU A 133 -5.77 -11.00 -4.11
CA LEU A 133 -5.31 -10.43 -5.38
C LEU A 133 -4.17 -9.44 -5.16
N GLN A 134 -3.05 -9.69 -5.82
CA GLN A 134 -1.92 -8.75 -5.86
C GLN A 134 -1.68 -8.31 -7.29
N ILE A 135 -1.16 -7.11 -7.44
CA ILE A 135 -0.69 -6.62 -8.74
C ILE A 135 0.80 -6.30 -8.63
N LYS A 136 1.51 -6.59 -9.70
CA LYS A 136 2.95 -6.35 -9.85
C LYS A 136 3.12 -5.25 -10.89
N LEU A 137 3.78 -4.18 -10.52
CA LEU A 137 3.97 -3.03 -11.40
C LEU A 137 5.24 -2.27 -11.07
N SER A 138 5.65 -1.39 -11.96
CA SER A 138 6.77 -0.48 -11.73
C SER A 138 6.41 0.53 -10.64
N PRO A 139 7.26 0.73 -9.62
CA PRO A 139 7.01 1.75 -8.60
C PRO A 139 6.92 3.17 -9.18
N ALA A 140 7.65 3.47 -10.26
CA ALA A 140 7.56 4.77 -10.91
C ALA A 140 6.15 5.04 -11.45
N TYR A 141 5.50 4.04 -12.04
CA TYR A 141 4.12 4.16 -12.52
C TYR A 141 3.13 4.31 -11.35
N LEU A 142 3.37 3.59 -10.26
CA LEU A 142 2.52 3.71 -9.07
C LEU A 142 2.58 5.12 -8.50
N VAL A 143 3.78 5.68 -8.38
CA VAL A 143 3.99 7.05 -7.89
C VAL A 143 3.27 8.05 -8.80
N LYS A 144 3.40 7.91 -10.09
CA LYS A 144 2.76 8.80 -11.06
C LYS A 144 1.23 8.71 -10.95
N LEU A 145 0.70 7.51 -10.84
CA LEU A 145 -0.75 7.28 -10.82
C LEU A 145 -1.40 7.78 -9.52
N THR A 146 -0.71 7.63 -8.39
CA THR A 146 -1.22 8.01 -7.07
C THR A 146 -0.77 9.40 -6.61
N ASP A 147 0.13 10.03 -7.34
CA ASP A 147 0.78 11.28 -6.95
C ASP A 147 1.51 11.15 -5.60
N ALA A 148 2.08 9.97 -5.37
CA ALA A 148 2.78 9.68 -4.12
C ALA A 148 4.11 10.40 -4.02
N THR A 149 4.50 10.73 -2.79
CA THR A 149 5.82 11.26 -2.48
C THR A 149 6.67 10.13 -1.90
N ALA A 150 7.85 9.89 -2.49
CA ALA A 150 8.78 8.88 -1.99
C ALA A 150 9.65 9.50 -0.89
N ILE A 151 9.62 8.89 0.30
CA ILE A 151 10.34 9.38 1.47
C ILE A 151 10.53 8.24 2.47
N ASP A 152 11.57 8.29 3.30
CA ASP A 152 11.79 7.30 4.36
C ASP A 152 10.69 7.41 5.42
N ILE A 153 9.90 6.36 5.58
CA ILE A 153 8.77 6.32 6.53
C ILE A 153 8.74 5.06 7.37
N VAL A 154 9.77 4.23 7.32
CA VAL A 154 9.80 2.99 8.08
C VAL A 154 10.73 3.09 9.28
N LYS A 155 10.46 2.26 10.29
CA LYS A 155 11.33 2.15 11.46
C LYS A 155 12.68 1.61 11.03
N SER A 156 13.75 2.14 11.64
CA SER A 156 15.09 1.62 11.43
C SER A 156 15.16 0.17 11.90
N ALA A 157 15.89 -0.66 11.15
CA ALA A 157 16.12 -2.04 11.57
C ALA A 157 16.88 -2.02 12.91
N VAL A 158 16.40 -2.81 13.87
CA VAL A 158 17.09 -2.99 15.14
C VAL A 158 18.17 -4.03 14.93
N LEU A 159 19.42 -3.61 15.07
CA LEU A 159 20.55 -4.52 15.04
C LEU A 159 20.63 -5.21 16.40
N GLN A 160 20.54 -6.52 16.36
CA GLN A 160 20.69 -7.33 17.57
C GLN A 160 22.06 -7.96 17.64
#